data_e9538195288d0659aaa5980513ac8fad
#
_entry.id   e9538195288d0659aaa5980513ac8fad
#
_cell.length_a   1.000
_cell.length_b   1.000
_cell.length_c   1.000
_cell.angle_alpha   90.00
_cell.angle_beta   90.00
_cell.angle_gamma   90.00
#
_symmetry.space_group_name_H-M   'P 1'
#
loop_
_entity.id
_entity.type
_entity.pdbx_description
1 polymer ?
#
loop_
_entity_poly.entity_id
_entity_poly.type
_entity_poly.pdbx_seq_one_letter_code
_entity_poly.pdbx_strand_id
1 'polypeptide(L)'
;MMKILIAEDDPELRQLFTHVLSRHCYSVTGVSNGQEALDAMDAAFYDLIITDIMMPVMDGYEMVRQLREVGNTTPVLMITAKDAFDDMRMGFQFGVDDYMVKPINVNEMVLRVRALLRRAQMINDHRQTIGQTVLECDSLTVIVNGESSVLPQKEFMLLYKMAAYPGKIFTRQQLMDESWGYDSDSDTHTIDVHIGRLRERFRDSTDFKIVTIRGLGYKVVKL
;
A
#
# COMPACT_ATOMS: atom_id res chain seq x y z
N MET A 1 -7.04 -2.80 -2.88
CA MET A 1 -5.76 -2.43 -2.24
C MET A 1 -5.73 -0.91 -2.19
N MET A 2 -5.52 -0.32 -1.02
CA MET A 2 -5.51 1.15 -0.85
C MET A 2 -4.31 1.75 -1.57
N LYS A 3 -4.55 2.88 -2.24
CA LYS A 3 -3.55 3.58 -3.04
C LYS A 3 -3.04 4.80 -2.28
N ILE A 4 -1.74 4.88 -2.11
CA ILE A 4 -1.07 6.01 -1.46
C ILE A 4 -0.21 6.74 -2.48
N LEU A 5 -0.35 8.07 -2.53
CA LEU A 5 0.51 8.94 -3.30
C LEU A 5 1.59 9.52 -2.38
N ILE A 6 2.85 9.48 -2.79
CA ILE A 6 3.97 10.10 -2.07
C ILE A 6 4.56 11.18 -2.96
N ALA A 7 4.57 12.43 -2.48
CA ALA A 7 5.29 13.55 -3.08
C ALA A 7 6.49 13.88 -2.18
N GLU A 8 7.69 13.58 -2.64
CA GLU A 8 8.97 13.78 -1.94
C GLU A 8 10.06 13.99 -3.00
N ASP A 9 10.80 15.06 -2.95
CA ASP A 9 11.83 15.38 -3.94
C ASP A 9 13.11 14.54 -3.76
N ASP A 10 13.44 14.16 -2.52
CA ASP A 10 14.55 13.24 -2.24
C ASP A 10 14.23 11.82 -2.74
N PRO A 11 14.95 11.31 -3.74
CA PRO A 11 14.68 10.00 -4.32
C PRO A 11 14.93 8.84 -3.33
N GLU A 12 15.86 8.98 -2.38
CA GLU A 12 16.16 7.94 -1.40
C GLU A 12 15.02 7.83 -0.37
N LEU A 13 14.55 8.97 0.14
CA LEU A 13 13.39 9.01 1.06
C LEU A 13 12.13 8.53 0.36
N ARG A 14 11.88 8.97 -0.87
CA ARG A 14 10.73 8.53 -1.67
C ARG A 14 10.73 7.01 -1.88
N GLN A 15 11.89 6.43 -2.20
CA GLN A 15 12.05 4.99 -2.36
C GLN A 15 11.88 4.25 -1.02
N LEU A 16 12.44 4.76 0.08
CA LEU A 16 12.28 4.20 1.42
C LEU A 16 10.81 4.13 1.82
N PHE A 17 10.07 5.23 1.70
CA PHE A 17 8.65 5.29 2.07
C PHE A 17 7.81 4.35 1.18
N THR A 18 8.09 4.34 -0.13
CA THR A 18 7.45 3.42 -1.08
C THR A 18 7.68 1.97 -0.66
N HIS A 19 8.92 1.59 -0.35
CA HIS A 19 9.25 0.24 0.08
C HIS A 19 8.53 -0.15 1.38
N VAL A 20 8.59 0.71 2.39
CA VAL A 20 7.96 0.46 3.69
C VAL A 20 6.46 0.28 3.55
N LEU A 21 5.77 1.19 2.86
CA LEU A 21 4.33 1.14 2.72
C LEU A 21 3.86 -0.03 1.84
N SER A 22 4.61 -0.37 0.79
CA SER A 22 4.31 -1.55 -0.02
C SER A 22 4.40 -2.85 0.78
N ARG A 23 5.31 -2.93 1.76
CA ARG A 23 5.38 -4.06 2.71
C ARG A 23 4.14 -4.17 3.62
N HIS A 24 3.39 -3.08 3.77
CA HIS A 24 2.14 -3.03 4.53
C HIS A 24 0.89 -3.12 3.63
N CYS A 25 1.02 -3.72 2.44
CA CYS A 25 -0.07 -3.98 1.50
C CYS A 25 -0.72 -2.73 0.90
N TYR A 26 -0.03 -1.60 0.84
CA TYR A 26 -0.47 -0.42 0.10
C TYR A 26 0.05 -0.45 -1.34
N SER A 27 -0.76 0.06 -2.28
CA SER A 27 -0.29 0.38 -3.63
C SER A 27 0.27 1.81 -3.61
N VAL A 28 1.55 1.98 -3.89
CA VAL A 28 2.22 3.26 -3.71
C VAL A 28 2.68 3.82 -5.05
N THR A 29 2.38 5.10 -5.29
CA THR A 29 2.92 5.89 -6.39
C THR A 29 3.79 6.99 -5.80
N GLY A 30 5.03 7.11 -6.26
CA GLY A 30 5.96 8.16 -5.84
C GLY A 30 6.16 9.18 -6.94
N VAL A 31 6.10 10.48 -6.58
CA VAL A 31 6.36 11.63 -7.45
C VAL A 31 7.33 12.59 -6.79
N SER A 32 7.93 13.53 -7.54
CA SER A 32 9.04 14.36 -7.07
C SER A 32 8.65 15.78 -6.65
N ASN A 33 7.41 16.19 -6.88
CA ASN A 33 6.92 17.54 -6.56
C ASN A 33 5.39 17.59 -6.54
N GLY A 34 4.84 18.72 -6.06
CA GLY A 34 3.40 18.92 -5.95
C GLY A 34 2.65 18.92 -7.28
N GLN A 35 3.27 19.43 -8.37
CA GLN A 35 2.62 19.44 -9.69
C GLN A 35 2.43 18.01 -10.21
N GLU A 36 3.46 17.17 -10.15
CA GLU A 36 3.34 15.76 -10.53
C GLU A 36 2.31 15.03 -9.66
N ALA A 37 2.17 15.43 -8.38
CA ALA A 37 1.14 14.86 -7.51
C ALA A 37 -0.27 15.22 -7.97
N LEU A 38 -0.52 16.46 -8.36
CA LEU A 38 -1.81 16.88 -8.93
C LEU A 38 -2.11 16.13 -10.23
N ASP A 39 -1.14 16.05 -11.14
CA ASP A 39 -1.28 15.33 -12.41
C ASP A 39 -1.58 13.84 -12.19
N ALA A 40 -0.95 13.22 -11.18
CA ALA A 40 -1.23 11.83 -10.79
C ALA A 40 -2.65 11.66 -10.24
N MET A 41 -3.15 12.63 -9.48
CA MET A 41 -4.51 12.60 -8.92
C MET A 41 -5.59 12.85 -9.97
N ASP A 42 -5.28 13.59 -11.02
CA ASP A 42 -6.19 13.72 -12.18
C ASP A 42 -6.31 12.40 -12.97
N ALA A 43 -5.23 11.61 -13.00
CA ALA A 43 -5.17 10.35 -13.71
C ALA A 43 -5.73 9.16 -12.91
N ALA A 44 -5.68 9.20 -11.57
CA ALA A 44 -6.07 8.09 -10.72
C ALA A 44 -6.57 8.55 -9.33
N PHE A 45 -7.41 7.73 -8.72
CA PHE A 45 -7.87 7.94 -7.33
C PHE A 45 -6.82 7.43 -6.33
N TYR A 46 -6.59 8.21 -5.25
CA TYR A 46 -5.75 7.84 -4.11
C TYR A 46 -6.53 7.96 -2.80
N ASP A 47 -6.24 7.07 -1.87
CA ASP A 47 -6.91 6.99 -0.56
C ASP A 47 -6.20 7.84 0.50
N LEU A 48 -4.92 8.18 0.29
CA LEU A 48 -4.12 9.03 1.15
C LEU A 48 -2.94 9.64 0.38
N ILE A 49 -2.55 10.84 0.77
CA ILE A 49 -1.36 11.53 0.25
C ILE A 49 -0.35 11.68 1.40
N ILE A 50 0.91 11.39 1.12
CA ILE A 50 2.06 11.77 1.96
C ILE A 50 2.86 12.80 1.16
N THR A 51 3.13 13.96 1.75
CA THR A 51 3.87 15.02 1.03
C THR A 51 4.92 15.66 1.91
N ASP A 52 6.11 15.92 1.35
CA ASP A 52 7.00 16.91 1.94
C ASP A 52 6.44 18.32 1.73
N ILE A 53 6.83 19.23 2.59
CA ILE A 53 6.54 20.66 2.42
C ILE A 53 7.43 21.24 1.33
N MET A 54 8.74 21.06 1.46
CA MET A 54 9.73 21.73 0.63
C MET A 54 10.08 20.89 -0.60
N MET A 55 9.42 21.17 -1.70
CA MET A 55 9.69 20.52 -2.99
C MET A 55 9.85 21.54 -4.10
N PRO A 56 10.64 21.23 -5.16
CA PRO A 56 10.77 22.11 -6.33
C PRO A 56 9.45 22.19 -7.11
N VAL A 57 9.32 23.18 -7.98
CA VAL A 57 8.19 23.43 -8.89
C VAL A 57 6.92 23.84 -8.14
N MET A 58 6.39 22.98 -7.26
CA MET A 58 5.24 23.23 -6.40
C MET A 58 5.48 22.58 -5.05
N ASP A 59 5.39 23.35 -3.99
CA ASP A 59 5.53 22.89 -2.62
C ASP A 59 4.28 22.14 -2.11
N GLY A 60 4.42 21.46 -0.96
CA GLY A 60 3.35 20.66 -0.39
C GLY A 60 2.13 21.47 0.06
N TYR A 61 2.33 22.71 0.53
CA TYR A 61 1.22 23.55 0.96
C TYR A 61 0.39 24.03 -0.21
N GLU A 62 1.04 24.49 -1.28
CA GLU A 62 0.37 24.94 -2.49
C GLU A 62 -0.42 23.79 -3.14
N MET A 63 0.18 22.60 -3.19
CA MET A 63 -0.51 21.39 -3.67
C MET A 63 -1.78 21.11 -2.84
N VAL A 64 -1.70 21.08 -1.51
CA VAL A 64 -2.85 20.80 -0.66
C VAL A 64 -3.92 21.88 -0.81
N ARG A 65 -3.51 23.16 -0.87
CA ARG A 65 -4.44 24.27 -1.11
C ARG A 65 -5.26 24.06 -2.36
N GLN A 66 -4.61 23.77 -3.49
CA GLN A 66 -5.30 23.53 -4.77
C GLN A 66 -6.23 22.32 -4.71
N LEU A 67 -5.84 21.22 -4.03
CA LEU A 67 -6.71 20.07 -3.84
C LEU A 67 -7.96 20.43 -3.04
N ARG A 68 -7.83 21.22 -1.98
CA ARG A 68 -8.99 21.63 -1.16
C ARG A 68 -9.90 22.64 -1.89
N GLU A 69 -9.36 23.52 -2.73
CA GLU A 69 -10.13 24.45 -3.54
C GLU A 69 -11.07 23.74 -4.53
N VAL A 70 -10.68 22.59 -5.07
CA VAL A 70 -11.56 21.77 -5.92
C VAL A 70 -12.45 20.80 -5.13
N GLY A 71 -12.46 20.90 -3.78
CA GLY A 71 -13.30 20.07 -2.92
C GLY A 71 -12.77 18.66 -2.69
N ASN A 72 -11.52 18.38 -3.03
CA ASN A 72 -10.91 17.09 -2.76
C ASN A 72 -10.61 16.95 -1.25
N THR A 73 -11.13 15.89 -0.63
CA THR A 73 -11.02 15.60 0.81
C THR A 73 -10.09 14.44 1.13
N THR A 74 -9.28 13.99 0.17
CA THR A 74 -8.29 12.93 0.41
C THR A 74 -7.39 13.31 1.60
N PRO A 75 -7.24 12.41 2.61
CA PRO A 75 -6.41 12.69 3.77
C PRO A 75 -4.96 12.94 3.36
N VAL A 76 -4.33 13.91 4.03
CA VAL A 76 -2.95 14.33 3.79
C VAL A 76 -2.12 14.20 5.06
N LEU A 77 -1.04 13.42 5.00
CA LEU A 77 0.06 13.39 5.97
C LEU A 77 1.20 14.26 5.44
N MET A 78 1.48 15.35 6.11
CA MET A 78 2.55 16.27 5.71
C MET A 78 3.84 15.99 6.48
N ILE A 79 4.96 16.00 5.78
CA ILE A 79 6.30 15.82 6.35
C ILE A 79 7.00 17.20 6.40
N THR A 80 7.60 17.55 7.54
CA THR A 80 8.18 18.88 7.76
C THR A 80 9.56 18.80 8.43
N ALA A 81 10.39 19.80 8.22
CA ALA A 81 11.59 20.01 9.03
C ALA A 81 11.23 20.57 10.42
N LYS A 82 12.11 20.36 11.42
CA LYS A 82 11.87 20.64 12.85
C LYS A 82 11.56 22.11 13.18
N ASP A 83 11.96 23.04 12.31
CA ASP A 83 11.86 24.48 12.55
C ASP A 83 10.52 25.10 12.07
N ALA A 84 9.62 24.29 11.54
CA ALA A 84 8.36 24.72 10.94
C ALA A 84 7.16 24.71 11.94
N PHE A 85 7.42 24.97 13.24
CA PHE A 85 6.32 24.99 14.23
C PHE A 85 5.31 26.11 13.94
N ASP A 86 5.75 27.24 13.39
CA ASP A 86 4.86 28.33 12.95
C ASP A 86 4.12 27.94 11.65
N ASP A 87 4.73 27.11 10.78
CA ASP A 87 4.13 26.60 9.58
C ASP A 87 3.04 25.53 9.88
N MET A 88 3.18 24.78 10.98
CA MET A 88 2.13 23.84 11.43
C MET A 88 0.79 24.55 11.73
N ARG A 89 0.80 25.76 12.29
CA ARG A 89 -0.43 26.54 12.54
C ARG A 89 -1.08 26.98 11.21
N MET A 90 -0.27 27.34 10.22
CA MET A 90 -0.79 27.66 8.89
C MET A 90 -1.29 26.43 8.16
N GLY A 91 -0.60 25.32 8.25
CA GLY A 91 -0.96 24.10 7.51
C GLY A 91 -2.28 23.47 7.93
N PHE A 92 -2.70 23.55 9.21
CA PHE A 92 -4.06 23.16 9.62
C PHE A 92 -5.13 24.06 8.99
N GLN A 93 -4.82 25.32 8.65
CA GLN A 93 -5.72 26.20 7.91
C GLN A 93 -5.83 25.80 6.44
N PHE A 94 -4.82 25.12 5.86
CA PHE A 94 -4.83 24.61 4.49
C PHE A 94 -5.47 23.22 4.36
N GLY A 95 -5.92 22.61 5.46
CA GLY A 95 -6.65 21.34 5.42
C GLY A 95 -5.75 20.10 5.40
N VAL A 96 -4.56 20.17 6.01
CA VAL A 96 -3.71 19.01 6.30
C VAL A 96 -4.30 18.24 7.49
N ASP A 97 -4.29 16.92 7.42
CA ASP A 97 -4.94 16.06 8.42
C ASP A 97 -4.00 15.59 9.53
N ASP A 98 -2.68 15.46 9.27
CA ASP A 98 -1.65 15.14 10.26
C ASP A 98 -0.25 15.56 9.76
N TYR A 99 0.72 15.64 10.70
CA TYR A 99 2.10 16.05 10.44
C TYR A 99 3.12 15.07 11.02
N MET A 100 4.26 14.96 10.33
CA MET A 100 5.46 14.30 10.86
C MET A 100 6.66 15.21 10.70
N VAL A 101 7.57 15.19 11.68
CA VAL A 101 8.80 15.99 11.69
C VAL A 101 9.99 15.12 11.32
N LYS A 102 10.84 15.60 10.41
CA LYS A 102 12.12 14.94 10.07
C LYS A 102 13.10 15.03 11.28
N PRO A 103 13.84 13.96 11.63
CA PRO A 103 14.02 12.71 10.90
C PRO A 103 12.83 11.75 11.09
N ILE A 104 12.41 11.11 10.01
CA ILE A 104 11.19 10.28 9.97
C ILE A 104 11.43 8.90 10.58
N ASN A 105 10.63 8.56 11.58
CA ASN A 105 10.49 7.19 12.03
C ASN A 105 9.46 6.47 11.14
N VAL A 106 9.92 5.54 10.30
CA VAL A 106 9.06 4.83 9.35
C VAL A 106 7.96 4.00 10.01
N ASN A 107 8.18 3.48 11.22
CA ASN A 107 7.16 2.76 11.97
C ASN A 107 6.04 3.71 12.46
N GLU A 108 6.41 4.91 12.89
CA GLU A 108 5.47 5.96 13.25
C GLU A 108 4.66 6.40 12.02
N MET A 109 5.30 6.58 10.86
CA MET A 109 4.63 6.90 9.60
C MET A 109 3.53 5.89 9.28
N VAL A 110 3.82 4.60 9.39
CA VAL A 110 2.83 3.53 9.16
C VAL A 110 1.65 3.64 10.12
N LEU A 111 1.89 3.92 11.40
CA LEU A 111 0.82 4.08 12.40
C LEU A 111 -0.08 5.29 12.09
N ARG A 112 0.51 6.42 11.66
CA ARG A 112 -0.23 7.63 11.28
C ARG A 112 -1.05 7.41 10.02
N VAL A 113 -0.47 6.80 8.99
CA VAL A 113 -1.18 6.39 7.76
C VAL A 113 -2.42 5.55 8.10
N ARG A 114 -2.27 4.54 8.96
CA ARG A 114 -3.40 3.72 9.42
C ARG A 114 -4.47 4.53 10.15
N ALA A 115 -4.05 5.46 11.00
CA ALA A 115 -4.98 6.30 11.76
C ALA A 115 -5.77 7.24 10.85
N LEU A 116 -5.12 7.84 9.83
CA LEU A 116 -5.75 8.71 8.86
C LEU A 116 -6.75 7.95 7.99
N LEU A 117 -6.35 6.83 7.43
CA LEU A 117 -7.24 5.97 6.64
C LEU A 117 -8.45 5.49 7.45
N ARG A 118 -8.27 5.16 8.74
CA ARG A 118 -9.37 4.82 9.65
C ARG A 118 -10.35 5.97 9.86
N ARG A 119 -9.88 7.19 10.09
CA ARG A 119 -10.73 8.36 10.25
C ARG A 119 -11.54 8.65 9.00
N ALA A 120 -10.97 8.44 7.84
CA ALA A 120 -11.66 8.56 6.54
C ALA A 120 -12.64 7.41 6.24
N GLN A 121 -12.89 6.51 7.19
CA GLN A 121 -13.76 5.32 7.07
C GLN A 121 -13.32 4.33 5.96
N MET A 122 -12.05 4.33 5.60
CA MET A 122 -11.48 3.53 4.50
C MET A 122 -10.84 2.20 4.96
N ILE A 123 -11.05 1.79 6.22
CA ILE A 123 -10.32 0.66 6.84
C ILE A 123 -10.79 -0.74 6.43
N ASN A 124 -11.91 -0.88 5.76
CA ASN A 124 -12.38 -2.24 5.42
C ASN A 124 -11.50 -2.99 4.42
N ASP A 125 -10.50 -2.33 3.82
CA ASP A 125 -9.72 -2.91 2.72
C ASP A 125 -8.46 -3.69 3.15
N HIS A 126 -8.03 -3.59 4.43
CA HIS A 126 -6.90 -4.39 4.94
C HIS A 126 -7.29 -5.81 5.37
N ARG A 127 -8.57 -6.12 5.29
CA ARG A 127 -9.13 -7.43 5.58
C ARG A 127 -9.84 -7.97 4.36
N GLN A 128 -9.37 -9.09 3.84
CA GLN A 128 -10.01 -9.79 2.71
C GLN A 128 -10.63 -11.09 3.20
N THR A 129 -11.77 -11.45 2.62
CA THR A 129 -12.45 -12.69 2.96
C THR A 129 -12.69 -13.52 1.70
N ILE A 130 -12.33 -14.80 1.74
CA ILE A 130 -12.65 -15.77 0.70
C ILE A 130 -13.27 -17.00 1.36
N GLY A 131 -14.58 -17.22 1.14
CA GLY A 131 -15.35 -18.17 1.94
C GLY A 131 -15.40 -17.73 3.41
N GLN A 132 -14.95 -18.57 4.32
CA GLN A 132 -14.81 -18.26 5.75
C GLN A 132 -13.36 -17.89 6.12
N THR A 133 -12.42 -18.04 5.18
CA THR A 133 -11.02 -17.66 5.40
C THR A 133 -10.87 -16.14 5.35
N VAL A 134 -10.26 -15.57 6.39
CA VAL A 134 -9.98 -14.14 6.51
C VAL A 134 -8.49 -13.89 6.43
N LEU A 135 -8.08 -12.93 5.62
CA LEU A 135 -6.70 -12.47 5.45
C LEU A 135 -6.56 -11.07 6.06
N GLU A 136 -5.74 -10.92 7.08
CA GLU A 136 -5.47 -9.62 7.74
C GLU A 136 -4.07 -9.13 7.36
N CYS A 137 -4.02 -8.10 6.52
CA CYS A 137 -2.77 -7.61 5.94
C CYS A 137 -1.83 -7.00 6.97
N ASP A 138 -2.35 -6.31 7.97
CA ASP A 138 -1.56 -5.61 8.98
C ASP A 138 -0.72 -6.53 9.87
N SER A 139 -1.25 -7.72 10.13
CA SER A 139 -0.61 -8.74 10.97
C SER A 139 -0.03 -9.90 10.18
N LEU A 140 -0.18 -9.89 8.83
CA LEU A 140 0.15 -11.01 7.93
C LEU A 140 -0.52 -12.32 8.38
N THR A 141 -1.71 -12.19 8.97
CA THR A 141 -2.44 -13.30 9.60
C THR A 141 -3.51 -13.85 8.66
N VAL A 142 -3.62 -15.15 8.63
CA VAL A 142 -4.73 -15.87 7.99
C VAL A 142 -5.54 -16.57 9.08
N ILE A 143 -6.84 -16.35 9.08
CA ILE A 143 -7.80 -16.99 9.99
C ILE A 143 -8.63 -17.97 9.19
N VAL A 144 -8.55 -19.24 9.55
CA VAL A 144 -9.33 -20.34 8.94
C VAL A 144 -10.11 -21.04 10.06
N ASN A 145 -11.42 -21.12 9.93
CA ASN A 145 -12.30 -21.75 10.94
C ASN A 145 -12.09 -21.21 12.37
N GLY A 146 -11.71 -19.94 12.52
CA GLY A 146 -11.45 -19.29 13.81
C GLY A 146 -10.02 -19.49 14.34
N GLU A 147 -9.20 -20.31 13.72
CA GLU A 147 -7.79 -20.47 14.05
C GLU A 147 -6.94 -19.47 13.25
N SER A 148 -6.09 -18.70 13.95
CA SER A 148 -5.23 -17.70 13.35
C SER A 148 -3.79 -18.24 13.18
N SER A 149 -3.20 -17.98 12.02
CA SER A 149 -1.79 -18.29 11.74
C SER A 149 -1.11 -17.16 10.99
N VAL A 150 0.10 -16.80 11.40
CA VAL A 150 0.93 -15.80 10.69
C VAL A 150 1.66 -16.49 9.55
N LEU A 151 1.61 -15.88 8.37
CA LEU A 151 2.34 -16.34 7.20
C LEU A 151 3.65 -15.57 7.01
N PRO A 152 4.69 -16.21 6.41
CA PRO A 152 5.82 -15.49 5.87
C PRO A 152 5.33 -14.41 4.89
N GLN A 153 5.92 -13.21 4.97
CA GLN A 153 5.46 -12.04 4.22
C GLN A 153 5.20 -12.32 2.73
N LYS A 154 6.14 -12.98 2.04
CA LYS A 154 6.01 -13.25 0.61
C LYS A 154 4.85 -14.20 0.29
N GLU A 155 4.64 -15.21 1.12
CA GLU A 155 3.52 -16.15 1.00
C GLU A 155 2.19 -15.42 1.25
N PHE A 156 2.13 -14.59 2.29
CA PHE A 156 0.95 -13.78 2.58
C PHE A 156 0.59 -12.85 1.41
N MET A 157 1.57 -12.09 0.89
CA MET A 157 1.36 -11.13 -0.20
C MET A 157 0.85 -11.81 -1.48
N LEU A 158 1.41 -12.97 -1.83
CA LEU A 158 0.95 -13.77 -2.98
C LEU A 158 -0.50 -14.23 -2.80
N LEU A 159 -0.82 -14.78 -1.64
CA LEU A 159 -2.19 -15.23 -1.35
C LEU A 159 -3.17 -14.06 -1.34
N TYR A 160 -2.82 -12.98 -0.66
CA TYR A 160 -3.63 -11.77 -0.53
C TYR A 160 -3.96 -11.16 -1.90
N LYS A 161 -2.94 -11.04 -2.79
CA LYS A 161 -3.14 -10.53 -4.15
C LYS A 161 -4.07 -11.41 -4.97
N MET A 162 -3.87 -12.72 -4.95
CA MET A 162 -4.72 -13.63 -5.72
C MET A 162 -6.13 -13.74 -5.14
N ALA A 163 -6.28 -13.67 -3.81
CA ALA A 163 -7.57 -13.72 -3.13
C ALA A 163 -8.42 -12.47 -3.34
N ALA A 164 -7.79 -11.30 -3.58
CA ALA A 164 -8.49 -10.07 -3.95
C ALA A 164 -9.27 -10.19 -5.28
N TYR A 165 -8.84 -11.10 -6.16
CA TYR A 165 -9.44 -11.26 -7.50
C TYR A 165 -9.63 -12.74 -7.82
N PRO A 166 -10.59 -13.44 -7.16
CA PRO A 166 -10.84 -14.85 -7.40
C PRO A 166 -11.18 -15.10 -8.88
N GLY A 167 -10.56 -16.12 -9.45
CA GLY A 167 -10.73 -16.49 -10.87
C GLY A 167 -9.78 -15.76 -11.83
N LYS A 168 -9.21 -14.61 -11.47
CA LYS A 168 -8.24 -13.88 -12.29
C LYS A 168 -6.92 -14.63 -12.36
N ILE A 169 -6.35 -14.74 -13.56
CA ILE A 169 -5.04 -15.32 -13.80
C ILE A 169 -3.98 -14.22 -13.61
N PHE A 170 -2.97 -14.52 -12.80
CA PHE A 170 -1.78 -13.68 -12.63
C PHE A 170 -0.58 -14.42 -13.22
N THR A 171 0.20 -13.72 -14.07
CA THR A 171 1.46 -14.29 -14.57
C THR A 171 2.50 -14.36 -13.44
N ARG A 172 3.52 -15.22 -13.60
CA ARG A 172 4.64 -15.27 -12.66
C ARG A 172 5.30 -13.92 -12.50
N GLN A 173 5.51 -13.20 -13.62
CA GLN A 173 6.10 -11.86 -13.60
C GLN A 173 5.24 -10.87 -12.81
N GLN A 174 3.94 -10.83 -13.04
CA GLN A 174 3.03 -9.95 -12.28
C GLN A 174 3.07 -10.24 -10.77
N LEU A 175 3.12 -11.52 -10.39
CA LEU A 175 3.23 -11.89 -8.96
C LEU A 175 4.61 -11.54 -8.39
N MET A 176 5.68 -11.63 -9.20
CA MET A 176 7.03 -11.23 -8.81
C MET A 176 7.10 -9.72 -8.58
N ASP A 177 6.72 -8.91 -9.56
CA ASP A 177 6.76 -7.45 -9.51
C ASP A 177 5.99 -6.92 -8.30
N GLU A 178 4.82 -7.50 -8.03
CA GLU A 178 3.96 -7.10 -6.92
C GLU A 178 4.51 -7.51 -5.54
N SER A 179 5.18 -8.65 -5.44
CA SER A 179 5.62 -9.19 -4.15
C SER A 179 7.08 -8.91 -3.83
N TRP A 180 7.94 -8.70 -4.84
CA TRP A 180 9.38 -8.44 -4.68
C TRP A 180 9.82 -7.06 -5.17
N GLY A 181 8.98 -6.35 -5.94
CA GLY A 181 9.32 -5.07 -6.60
C GLY A 181 9.96 -5.29 -7.97
N TYR A 182 9.94 -4.22 -8.77
CA TYR A 182 10.40 -4.25 -10.18
C TYR A 182 11.91 -4.48 -10.34
N ASP A 183 12.72 -4.12 -9.33
CA ASP A 183 14.20 -4.21 -9.38
C ASP A 183 14.75 -5.47 -8.67
N SER A 184 13.92 -6.49 -8.49
CA SER A 184 14.36 -7.72 -7.83
C SER A 184 15.15 -8.60 -8.77
N ASP A 185 16.40 -8.91 -8.41
CA ASP A 185 17.24 -9.93 -9.10
C ASP A 185 16.75 -11.37 -8.90
N SER A 186 15.61 -11.56 -8.23
CA SER A 186 15.07 -12.89 -7.94
C SER A 186 14.44 -13.52 -9.18
N ASP A 187 14.74 -14.79 -9.42
CA ASP A 187 14.15 -15.56 -10.52
C ASP A 187 12.64 -15.78 -10.29
N THR A 188 11.85 -15.68 -11.36
CA THR A 188 10.41 -15.98 -11.36
C THR A 188 10.08 -17.40 -10.87
N HIS A 189 11.01 -18.34 -10.91
CA HIS A 189 10.88 -19.67 -10.28
C HIS A 189 10.71 -19.63 -8.76
N THR A 190 11.13 -18.54 -8.10
CA THR A 190 10.90 -18.33 -6.66
C THR A 190 9.41 -18.32 -6.32
N ILE A 191 8.56 -17.84 -7.23
CA ILE A 191 7.09 -17.88 -7.10
C ILE A 191 6.58 -19.30 -6.96
N ASP A 192 7.10 -20.23 -7.77
CA ASP A 192 6.63 -21.63 -7.79
C ASP A 192 6.87 -22.31 -6.43
N VAL A 193 7.99 -21.98 -5.75
CA VAL A 193 8.31 -22.49 -4.41
C VAL A 193 7.31 -21.98 -3.37
N HIS A 194 7.01 -20.68 -3.37
CA HIS A 194 6.05 -20.10 -2.41
C HIS A 194 4.62 -20.56 -2.67
N ILE A 195 4.23 -20.71 -3.94
CA ILE A 195 2.93 -21.31 -4.31
C ILE A 195 2.84 -22.76 -3.82
N GLY A 196 3.93 -23.52 -3.93
CA GLY A 196 4.01 -24.89 -3.40
C GLY A 196 3.74 -24.94 -1.89
N ARG A 197 4.39 -24.05 -1.14
CA ARG A 197 4.20 -23.93 0.33
C ARG A 197 2.78 -23.51 0.69
N LEU A 198 2.21 -22.55 -0.03
CA LEU A 198 0.81 -22.14 0.17
C LEU A 198 -0.16 -23.28 -0.08
N ARG A 199 0.03 -24.06 -1.15
CA ARG A 199 -0.80 -25.23 -1.44
C ARG A 199 -0.72 -26.30 -0.37
N GLU A 200 0.46 -26.55 0.16
CA GLU A 200 0.64 -27.51 1.24
C GLU A 200 -0.08 -27.04 2.50
N ARG A 201 0.09 -25.78 2.87
CA ARG A 201 -0.54 -25.19 4.06
C ARG A 201 -2.07 -25.16 3.97
N PHE A 202 -2.64 -24.87 2.79
CA PHE A 202 -4.08 -24.76 2.57
C PHE A 202 -4.64 -25.96 1.79
N ARG A 203 -4.00 -27.14 1.90
CA ARG A 203 -4.43 -28.37 1.21
C ARG A 203 -5.88 -28.73 1.52
N ASP A 204 -6.26 -28.61 2.79
CA ASP A 204 -7.58 -29.00 3.30
C ASP A 204 -8.57 -27.82 3.35
N SER A 205 -8.24 -26.71 2.70
CA SER A 205 -9.16 -25.57 2.64
C SER A 205 -10.41 -25.90 1.86
N THR A 206 -11.55 -25.60 2.47
CA THR A 206 -12.88 -25.71 1.83
C THR A 206 -13.33 -24.42 1.15
N ASP A 207 -12.60 -23.34 1.33
CA ASP A 207 -12.97 -22.00 0.86
C ASP A 207 -12.37 -21.65 -0.49
N PHE A 208 -11.13 -22.09 -0.74
CA PHE A 208 -10.43 -21.78 -1.97
C PHE A 208 -9.35 -22.82 -2.32
N LYS A 209 -8.91 -22.77 -3.56
CA LYS A 209 -7.71 -23.47 -4.03
C LYS A 209 -6.87 -22.63 -4.98
N ILE A 210 -5.55 -22.86 -4.97
CA ILE A 210 -4.61 -22.23 -5.90
C ILE A 210 -4.40 -23.13 -7.10
N VAL A 211 -4.77 -22.67 -8.28
CA VAL A 211 -4.74 -23.43 -9.54
C VAL A 211 -3.62 -22.91 -10.43
N THR A 212 -2.83 -23.82 -11.03
CA THR A 212 -1.87 -23.50 -12.08
C THR A 212 -2.58 -23.43 -13.43
N ILE A 213 -2.33 -22.35 -14.17
CA ILE A 213 -2.70 -22.25 -15.58
C ILE A 213 -1.42 -22.44 -16.40
N ARG A 214 -1.31 -23.60 -17.06
CA ARG A 214 -0.12 -23.99 -17.80
C ARG A 214 0.31 -22.90 -18.79
N GLY A 215 1.59 -22.58 -18.81
CA GLY A 215 2.17 -21.54 -19.68
C GLY A 215 1.86 -20.10 -19.29
N LEU A 216 1.00 -19.83 -18.29
CA LEU A 216 0.62 -18.48 -17.88
C LEU A 216 1.04 -18.17 -16.44
N GLY A 217 0.51 -18.87 -15.44
CA GLY A 217 0.77 -18.55 -14.04
C GLY A 217 -0.23 -19.20 -13.10
N TYR A 218 -0.79 -18.41 -12.16
CA TYR A 218 -1.60 -18.91 -11.07
C TYR A 218 -2.88 -18.11 -10.90
N LYS A 219 -3.90 -18.73 -10.30
CA LYS A 219 -5.11 -18.07 -9.82
C LYS A 219 -5.63 -18.75 -8.55
N VAL A 220 -6.33 -17.98 -7.73
CA VAL A 220 -7.18 -18.52 -6.67
C VAL A 220 -8.57 -18.72 -7.21
N VAL A 221 -9.17 -19.86 -6.89
CA VAL A 221 -10.56 -20.20 -7.20
C VAL A 221 -11.29 -20.42 -5.89
N LYS A 222 -12.44 -19.78 -5.73
CA LYS A 222 -13.35 -20.02 -4.60
C LYS A 222 -14.03 -21.39 -4.81
N LEU A 223 -14.16 -22.16 -3.73
CA LEU A 223 -14.84 -23.48 -3.71
C LEU A 223 -16.29 -23.34 -3.33
#